data_7c7076c488a2876d8402fd55f0027929
#
_entry.id   7c7076c488a2876d8402fd55f0027929
#
_cell.length_a   1.000
_cell.length_b   1.000
_cell.length_c   1.000
_cell.angle_alpha   90.00
_cell.angle_beta   90.00
_cell.angle_gamma   90.00
#
_symmetry.space_group_name_H-M   'P 1'
#
loop_
_entity.id
_entity.type
_entity.pdbx_description
1 polymer ?
#
loop_
_entity_poly.entity_id
_entity_poly.type
_entity_poly.pdbx_seq_one_letter_code
_entity_poly.pdbx_strand_id
1 'polypeptide(L)'
;MEREVLGILTKVFYKQREDFARQQKEREERFSFPEEVEEITDIAYIEDGKKEHLLNVYRPKERGQEKLPVIVNVHGGGMVIGTKEFNRYYCAELVKFGYLVFSVEYPLIPDCMIYDQFEAVSRAMDMIQTLIEPYHGDAEKVYAVADSGGACLLTYVTAMQRCSGLAKAAGVTPSGLPVKALGLISGMFYTTKFDNIGLFLPRYLYGKGERRKAVKPYINPECPEIIKALPPCYLVTSKEDMLEHYTLQFAKALKENGMRFQLKDFRKDKKLTHAFSVFDPYLKESRETMNQMVHFFEKA
;
A
#
# COMPACT_ATOMS: atom_id res chain seq x y z
N MET A 1 -6.65 33.96 3.99
CA MET A 1 -5.31 33.34 3.98
C MET A 1 -5.37 31.80 4.12
N GLU A 2 -5.76 31.19 5.25
CA GLU A 2 -5.80 29.69 5.39
C GLU A 2 -6.72 29.02 4.36
N ARG A 3 -7.93 29.54 4.10
CA ARG A 3 -8.87 28.99 3.09
C ARG A 3 -8.35 29.15 1.66
N GLU A 4 -7.66 30.22 1.35
CA GLU A 4 -7.07 30.46 0.02
C GLU A 4 -5.91 29.50 -0.24
N VAL A 5 -5.01 29.31 0.74
CA VAL A 5 -3.90 28.34 0.64
C VAL A 5 -4.44 26.91 0.44
N LEU A 6 -5.48 26.50 1.19
CA LEU A 6 -6.13 25.22 0.98
C LEU A 6 -6.73 25.11 -0.43
N GLY A 7 -7.38 26.15 -0.93
CA GLY A 7 -7.91 26.18 -2.31
C GLY A 7 -6.83 26.01 -3.38
N ILE A 8 -5.66 26.61 -3.18
CA ILE A 8 -4.51 26.48 -4.10
C ILE A 8 -3.96 25.04 -4.05
N LEU A 9 -3.72 24.49 -2.87
CA LEU A 9 -3.22 23.12 -2.72
C LEU A 9 -4.20 22.08 -3.29
N THR A 10 -5.50 22.28 -3.10
CA THR A 10 -6.52 21.41 -3.71
C THR A 10 -6.39 21.39 -5.24
N LYS A 11 -6.20 22.54 -5.89
CA LYS A 11 -5.95 22.61 -7.34
C LYS A 11 -4.66 21.91 -7.74
N VAL A 12 -3.61 22.02 -6.92
CA VAL A 12 -2.33 21.31 -7.15
C VAL A 12 -2.56 19.79 -7.10
N PHE A 13 -3.33 19.28 -6.15
CA PHE A 13 -3.62 17.84 -6.05
C PHE A 13 -4.37 17.32 -7.28
N TYR A 14 -5.40 18.02 -7.74
CA TYR A 14 -6.10 17.63 -8.97
C TYR A 14 -5.21 17.68 -10.20
N LYS A 15 -4.36 18.71 -10.32
CA LYS A 15 -3.38 18.76 -11.41
C LYS A 15 -2.39 17.59 -11.34
N GLN A 16 -1.92 17.22 -10.16
CA GLN A 16 -1.05 16.05 -9.99
C GLN A 16 -1.72 14.75 -10.43
N ARG A 17 -3.05 14.58 -10.18
CA ARG A 17 -3.80 13.42 -10.68
C ARG A 17 -3.83 13.38 -12.22
N GLU A 18 -4.06 14.52 -12.88
CA GLU A 18 -4.05 14.62 -14.35
C GLU A 18 -2.66 14.29 -14.91
N ASP A 19 -1.60 14.85 -14.30
CA ASP A 19 -0.22 14.59 -14.70
C ASP A 19 0.14 13.11 -14.50
N PHE A 20 -0.29 12.51 -13.41
CA PHE A 20 -0.08 11.09 -13.12
C PHE A 20 -0.83 10.18 -14.11
N ALA A 21 -2.07 10.51 -14.46
CA ALA A 21 -2.84 9.75 -15.45
C ALA A 21 -2.14 9.74 -16.84
N ARG A 22 -1.49 10.85 -17.22
CA ARG A 22 -0.66 10.88 -18.44
C ARG A 22 0.56 9.97 -18.33
N GLN A 23 1.29 10.02 -17.22
CA GLN A 23 2.44 9.16 -16.98
C GLN A 23 2.05 7.67 -16.96
N GLN A 24 0.88 7.35 -16.42
CA GLN A 24 0.36 5.98 -16.43
C GLN A 24 0.14 5.50 -17.87
N LYS A 25 -0.45 6.33 -18.74
CA LYS A 25 -0.66 6.00 -20.15
C LYS A 25 0.67 5.77 -20.90
N GLU A 26 1.66 6.66 -20.70
CA GLU A 26 3.00 6.50 -21.26
C GLU A 26 3.67 5.19 -20.81
N ARG A 27 3.43 4.79 -19.55
CA ARG A 27 3.93 3.53 -19.00
C ARG A 27 3.25 2.31 -19.62
N GLU A 28 1.95 2.38 -19.88
CA GLU A 28 1.20 1.33 -20.57
C GLU A 28 1.66 1.14 -22.01
N GLU A 29 2.11 2.20 -22.69
CA GLU A 29 2.73 2.12 -24.01
C GLU A 29 4.15 1.51 -23.96
N ARG A 30 4.85 1.65 -22.83
CA ARG A 30 6.23 1.15 -22.64
C ARG A 30 6.28 -0.34 -22.29
N PHE A 31 5.31 -0.85 -21.53
CA PHE A 31 5.32 -2.20 -21.03
C PHE A 31 4.21 -3.04 -21.65
N SER A 32 4.55 -4.28 -22.02
CA SER A 32 3.57 -5.29 -22.45
C SER A 32 3.07 -6.07 -21.22
N PHE A 33 1.77 -6.26 -21.13
CA PHE A 33 1.18 -7.09 -20.08
C PHE A 33 1.48 -8.58 -20.39
N PRO A 34 1.89 -9.39 -19.39
CA PRO A 34 2.23 -10.79 -19.60
C PRO A 34 1.04 -11.62 -20.10
N GLU A 35 1.22 -12.37 -21.17
CA GLU A 35 0.17 -13.19 -21.78
C GLU A 35 -0.30 -14.35 -20.88
N GLU A 36 0.57 -14.85 -20.01
CA GLU A 36 0.29 -15.94 -19.07
C GLU A 36 -0.52 -15.51 -17.86
N VAL A 37 -0.77 -14.20 -17.67
CA VAL A 37 -1.53 -13.65 -16.54
C VAL A 37 -2.92 -13.23 -17.01
N GLU A 38 -3.94 -13.65 -16.26
CA GLU A 38 -5.31 -13.14 -16.38
C GLU A 38 -5.51 -11.95 -15.45
N GLU A 39 -6.04 -10.86 -15.99
CA GLU A 39 -6.46 -9.68 -15.24
C GLU A 39 -7.99 -9.61 -15.26
N ILE A 40 -8.62 -9.60 -14.09
CA ILE A 40 -10.06 -9.44 -13.90
C ILE A 40 -10.27 -8.11 -13.20
N THR A 41 -10.95 -7.18 -13.88
CA THR A 41 -11.03 -5.79 -13.44
C THR A 41 -12.37 -5.45 -12.82
N ASP A 42 -12.37 -4.40 -12.01
CA ASP A 42 -13.56 -3.66 -11.56
C ASP A 42 -14.55 -4.49 -10.73
N ILE A 43 -14.04 -5.35 -9.85
CA ILE A 43 -14.87 -6.03 -8.87
C ILE A 43 -15.18 -5.04 -7.73
N ALA A 44 -16.46 -4.75 -7.50
CA ALA A 44 -16.89 -3.86 -6.44
C ALA A 44 -16.73 -4.51 -5.06
N TYR A 45 -16.04 -3.84 -4.12
CA TYR A 45 -16.02 -4.25 -2.73
C TYR A 45 -17.02 -3.45 -1.87
N ILE A 46 -17.56 -2.35 -2.42
CA ILE A 46 -18.77 -1.66 -1.95
C ILE A 46 -19.66 -1.41 -3.16
N GLU A 47 -20.90 -1.84 -3.08
CA GLU A 47 -21.91 -1.74 -4.16
C GLU A 47 -22.56 -0.33 -4.20
N ASP A 48 -21.74 0.73 -4.38
CA ASP A 48 -22.22 2.12 -4.43
C ASP A 48 -21.96 2.82 -5.79
N GLY A 49 -21.42 2.06 -6.76
CA GLY A 49 -21.15 2.53 -8.11
C GLY A 49 -19.93 3.44 -8.26
N LYS A 50 -19.13 3.62 -7.20
CA LYS A 50 -17.95 4.45 -7.23
C LYS A 50 -16.72 3.66 -7.68
N LYS A 51 -15.89 4.31 -8.51
CA LYS A 51 -14.64 3.71 -9.01
C LYS A 51 -13.61 3.47 -7.92
N GLU A 52 -13.58 4.33 -6.91
CA GLU A 52 -12.70 4.20 -5.75
C GLU A 52 -13.02 3.02 -4.84
N HIS A 53 -14.12 2.30 -5.10
CA HIS A 53 -14.54 1.11 -4.34
C HIS A 53 -14.47 -0.17 -5.17
N LEU A 54 -13.51 -0.23 -6.09
CA LEU A 54 -13.26 -1.37 -6.96
C LEU A 54 -11.91 -2.03 -6.64
N LEU A 55 -11.76 -3.28 -7.02
CA LEU A 55 -10.49 -4.00 -6.98
C LEU A 55 -10.28 -4.79 -8.27
N ASN A 56 -9.02 -5.13 -8.57
CA ASN A 56 -8.65 -6.01 -9.67
C ASN A 56 -8.03 -7.29 -9.11
N VAL A 57 -8.20 -8.39 -9.85
CA VAL A 57 -7.61 -9.69 -9.56
C VAL A 57 -6.63 -10.06 -10.67
N TYR A 58 -5.45 -10.54 -10.28
CA TYR A 58 -4.42 -11.05 -11.19
C TYR A 58 -4.11 -12.49 -10.79
N ARG A 59 -4.14 -13.41 -11.76
CA ARG A 59 -3.87 -14.84 -11.53
C ARG A 59 -3.27 -15.50 -12.76
N PRO A 60 -2.65 -16.69 -12.63
CA PRO A 60 -2.24 -17.47 -13.80
C PRO A 60 -3.45 -17.84 -14.66
N LYS A 61 -3.33 -17.76 -15.99
CA LYS A 61 -4.37 -18.26 -16.90
C LYS A 61 -4.53 -19.76 -16.80
N GLU A 62 -3.41 -20.48 -16.73
CA GLU A 62 -3.40 -21.92 -16.49
C GLU A 62 -3.48 -22.19 -14.98
N ARG A 63 -4.52 -22.93 -14.59
CA ARG A 63 -4.74 -23.26 -13.19
C ARG A 63 -4.07 -24.60 -12.86
N GLY A 64 -3.14 -24.56 -11.91
CA GLY A 64 -2.65 -25.77 -11.24
C GLY A 64 -3.70 -26.38 -10.30
N GLN A 65 -3.36 -27.53 -9.71
CA GLN A 65 -4.21 -28.19 -8.71
C GLN A 65 -4.05 -27.56 -7.31
N GLU A 66 -2.93 -26.91 -7.02
CA GLU A 66 -2.63 -26.34 -5.71
C GLU A 66 -3.24 -24.96 -5.55
N LYS A 67 -3.75 -24.65 -4.35
CA LYS A 67 -4.20 -23.32 -3.99
C LYS A 67 -3.01 -22.36 -3.95
N LEU A 68 -3.19 -21.15 -4.48
CA LEU A 68 -2.15 -20.13 -4.56
C LEU A 68 -2.09 -19.29 -3.29
N PRO A 69 -0.91 -18.99 -2.74
CA PRO A 69 -0.78 -17.96 -1.73
C PRO A 69 -1.28 -16.62 -2.27
N VAL A 70 -1.81 -15.79 -1.39
CA VAL A 70 -2.53 -14.56 -1.73
C VAL A 70 -1.71 -13.33 -1.38
N ILE A 71 -1.68 -12.35 -2.27
CA ILE A 71 -1.17 -10.99 -2.00
C ILE A 71 -2.29 -9.98 -2.18
N VAL A 72 -2.48 -9.13 -1.17
CA VAL A 72 -3.26 -7.89 -1.27
C VAL A 72 -2.31 -6.75 -1.58
N ASN A 73 -2.48 -6.08 -2.73
CA ASN A 73 -1.68 -4.92 -3.12
C ASN A 73 -2.45 -3.62 -2.89
N VAL A 74 -1.81 -2.65 -2.22
CA VAL A 74 -2.33 -1.30 -2.00
C VAL A 74 -1.37 -0.29 -2.63
N HIS A 75 -1.83 0.41 -3.67
CA HIS A 75 -0.97 1.30 -4.45
C HIS A 75 -0.52 2.54 -3.68
N GLY A 76 0.60 3.12 -4.12
CA GLY A 76 1.16 4.36 -3.61
C GLY A 76 0.49 5.62 -4.15
N GLY A 77 1.28 6.70 -4.24
CA GLY A 77 0.81 8.00 -4.76
C GLY A 77 0.52 9.04 -3.69
N GLY A 78 1.17 8.94 -2.52
CA GLY A 78 1.05 9.94 -1.45
C GLY A 78 -0.36 10.10 -0.90
N MET A 79 -1.26 9.13 -1.13
CA MET A 79 -2.69 9.19 -0.77
C MET A 79 -3.50 10.21 -1.58
N VAL A 80 -2.89 10.86 -2.56
CA VAL A 80 -3.46 11.96 -3.37
C VAL A 80 -3.66 11.56 -4.81
N ILE A 81 -2.76 10.72 -5.35
CA ILE A 81 -2.73 10.22 -6.73
C ILE A 81 -2.62 8.69 -6.73
N GLY A 82 -2.72 8.08 -7.88
CA GLY A 82 -2.60 6.63 -8.06
C GLY A 82 -3.93 5.99 -8.43
N THR A 83 -3.83 4.77 -8.92
CA THR A 83 -4.96 3.86 -9.19
C THR A 83 -4.51 2.42 -9.00
N LYS A 84 -5.46 1.50 -8.83
CA LYS A 84 -5.18 0.06 -8.75
C LYS A 84 -4.46 -0.48 -9.99
N GLU A 85 -4.65 0.16 -11.16
CA GLU A 85 -3.99 -0.20 -12.43
C GLU A 85 -2.53 0.25 -12.47
N PHE A 86 -2.14 1.25 -11.67
CA PHE A 86 -0.77 1.73 -11.68
C PHE A 86 0.22 0.62 -11.31
N ASN A 87 -0.15 -0.28 -10.40
CA ASN A 87 0.68 -1.40 -9.98
C ASN A 87 0.45 -2.68 -10.81
N ARG A 88 -0.33 -2.64 -11.93
CA ARG A 88 -0.74 -3.84 -12.69
C ARG A 88 0.43 -4.70 -13.16
N TYR A 89 1.51 -4.10 -13.65
CA TYR A 89 2.69 -4.83 -14.12
C TYR A 89 3.45 -5.48 -12.96
N TYR A 90 3.53 -4.80 -11.82
CA TYR A 90 4.10 -5.33 -10.60
C TYR A 90 3.25 -6.50 -10.05
N CYS A 91 1.94 -6.35 -10.04
CA CYS A 91 1.00 -7.42 -9.66
C CYS A 91 1.14 -8.64 -10.60
N ALA A 92 1.27 -8.40 -11.91
CA ALA A 92 1.46 -9.47 -12.87
C ALA A 92 2.80 -10.21 -12.68
N GLU A 93 3.89 -9.51 -12.34
CA GLU A 93 5.15 -10.18 -12.00
C GLU A 93 5.01 -11.02 -10.71
N LEU A 94 4.27 -10.55 -9.69
CA LEU A 94 4.00 -11.35 -8.48
C LEU A 94 3.20 -12.63 -8.80
N VAL A 95 2.30 -12.59 -9.79
CA VAL A 95 1.62 -13.80 -10.28
C VAL A 95 2.63 -14.82 -10.83
N LYS A 96 3.69 -14.39 -11.51
CA LYS A 96 4.75 -15.28 -12.00
C LYS A 96 5.57 -15.94 -10.89
N PHE A 97 5.55 -15.35 -9.69
CA PHE A 97 6.08 -15.98 -8.48
C PHE A 97 5.10 -16.96 -7.82
N GLY A 98 3.96 -17.24 -8.45
CA GLY A 98 2.98 -18.22 -7.99
C GLY A 98 1.93 -17.67 -7.02
N TYR A 99 1.63 -16.37 -7.05
CA TYR A 99 0.64 -15.75 -6.18
C TYR A 99 -0.67 -15.41 -6.91
N LEU A 100 -1.79 -15.49 -6.19
CA LEU A 100 -3.02 -14.81 -6.54
C LEU A 100 -2.94 -13.39 -5.97
N VAL A 101 -3.14 -12.36 -6.80
CA VAL A 101 -2.94 -10.96 -6.37
C VAL A 101 -4.23 -10.17 -6.52
N PHE A 102 -4.62 -9.46 -5.46
CA PHE A 102 -5.72 -8.50 -5.45
C PHE A 102 -5.16 -7.09 -5.36
N SER A 103 -5.47 -6.21 -6.30
CA SER A 103 -5.06 -4.80 -6.29
C SER A 103 -6.25 -3.91 -5.93
N VAL A 104 -6.12 -3.16 -4.85
CA VAL A 104 -7.20 -2.40 -4.24
C VAL A 104 -7.14 -0.94 -4.66
N GLU A 105 -8.29 -0.39 -5.12
CA GLU A 105 -8.52 1.05 -5.23
C GLU A 105 -9.01 1.60 -3.89
N TYR A 106 -8.79 2.89 -3.64
CA TYR A 106 -9.30 3.60 -2.47
C TYR A 106 -9.50 5.09 -2.77
N PRO A 107 -10.41 5.80 -2.06
CA PRO A 107 -10.65 7.21 -2.28
C PRO A 107 -9.40 8.05 -1.99
N LEU A 108 -9.20 9.13 -2.74
CA LEU A 108 -7.99 9.94 -2.68
C LEU A 108 -8.24 11.32 -2.04
N ILE A 109 -7.26 11.81 -1.27
CA ILE A 109 -7.21 13.19 -0.78
C ILE A 109 -7.18 14.14 -2.00
N PRO A 110 -7.94 15.25 -2.05
CA PRO A 110 -8.65 15.91 -0.94
C PRO A 110 -10.14 15.57 -0.85
N ASP A 111 -10.66 14.60 -1.61
CA ASP A 111 -12.09 14.27 -1.66
C ASP A 111 -12.54 13.49 -0.44
N CYS A 112 -11.61 12.95 0.33
CA CYS A 112 -11.81 12.20 1.56
C CYS A 112 -10.78 12.59 2.63
N MET A 113 -10.82 11.92 3.77
CA MET A 113 -9.76 11.92 4.79
C MET A 113 -9.08 10.55 4.85
N ILE A 114 -7.96 10.47 5.55
CA ILE A 114 -7.21 9.20 5.73
C ILE A 114 -8.07 8.10 6.38
N TYR A 115 -9.03 8.48 7.18
CA TYR A 115 -9.95 7.55 7.84
C TYR A 115 -10.86 6.82 6.84
N ASP A 116 -11.28 7.54 5.79
CA ASP A 116 -12.10 6.97 4.72
C ASP A 116 -11.25 6.02 3.88
N GLN A 117 -9.95 6.33 3.70
CA GLN A 117 -8.99 5.42 3.05
C GLN A 117 -8.76 4.16 3.89
N PHE A 118 -8.61 4.29 5.20
CA PHE A 118 -8.48 3.13 6.10
C PHE A 118 -9.73 2.24 6.06
N GLU A 119 -10.92 2.83 6.12
CA GLU A 119 -12.17 2.09 6.02
C GLU A 119 -12.30 1.39 4.66
N ALA A 120 -11.99 2.09 3.55
CA ALA A 120 -12.03 1.53 2.21
C ALA A 120 -11.10 0.31 2.06
N VAL A 121 -9.84 0.43 2.49
CA VAL A 121 -8.89 -0.70 2.44
C VAL A 121 -9.34 -1.85 3.34
N SER A 122 -9.86 -1.58 4.54
CA SER A 122 -10.41 -2.62 5.43
C SER A 122 -11.59 -3.36 4.79
N ARG A 123 -12.52 -2.63 4.16
CA ARG A 123 -13.66 -3.21 3.42
C ARG A 123 -13.22 -4.04 2.22
N ALA A 124 -12.23 -3.54 1.48
CA ALA A 124 -11.66 -4.29 0.37
C ALA A 124 -11.03 -5.60 0.85
N MET A 125 -10.31 -5.60 1.97
CA MET A 125 -9.74 -6.81 2.57
C MET A 125 -10.82 -7.80 3.02
N ASP A 126 -11.95 -7.34 3.57
CA ASP A 126 -13.08 -8.21 3.94
C ASP A 126 -13.73 -8.84 2.69
N MET A 127 -13.90 -8.07 1.60
CA MET A 127 -14.37 -8.62 0.33
C MET A 127 -13.38 -9.64 -0.22
N ILE A 128 -12.07 -9.34 -0.21
CA ILE A 128 -11.02 -10.26 -0.66
C ILE A 128 -11.12 -11.60 0.10
N GLN A 129 -11.39 -11.59 1.40
CA GLN A 129 -11.56 -12.81 2.18
C GLN A 129 -12.64 -13.73 1.58
N THR A 130 -13.71 -13.18 1.04
CA THR A 130 -14.78 -13.94 0.37
C THR A 130 -14.40 -14.42 -1.03
N LEU A 131 -13.43 -13.75 -1.66
CA LEU A 131 -12.99 -14.03 -3.03
C LEU A 131 -11.82 -15.02 -3.10
N ILE A 132 -11.09 -15.25 -2.00
CA ILE A 132 -9.91 -16.12 -2.00
C ILE A 132 -10.25 -17.52 -2.55
N GLU A 133 -11.26 -18.18 -2.02
CA GLU A 133 -11.61 -19.54 -2.43
C GLU A 133 -12.18 -19.61 -3.87
N PRO A 134 -13.11 -18.73 -4.29
CA PRO A 134 -13.58 -18.65 -5.69
C PRO A 134 -12.46 -18.46 -6.71
N TYR A 135 -11.40 -17.74 -6.35
CA TYR A 135 -10.23 -17.53 -7.21
C TYR A 135 -9.08 -18.53 -6.97
N HIS A 136 -9.35 -19.62 -6.24
CA HIS A 136 -8.39 -20.70 -5.98
C HIS A 136 -7.18 -20.27 -5.14
N GLY A 137 -7.39 -19.33 -4.21
CA GLY A 137 -6.40 -18.87 -3.23
C GLY A 137 -6.36 -19.73 -1.97
N ASP A 138 -5.24 -19.62 -1.25
CA ASP A 138 -5.02 -20.24 0.07
C ASP A 138 -5.24 -19.19 1.17
N ALA A 139 -6.37 -19.28 1.88
CA ALA A 139 -6.73 -18.36 2.96
C ALA A 139 -5.76 -18.41 4.16
N GLU A 140 -4.97 -19.49 4.29
CA GLU A 140 -3.96 -19.59 5.33
C GLU A 140 -2.63 -18.94 4.95
N LYS A 141 -2.46 -18.51 3.68
CA LYS A 141 -1.25 -17.89 3.15
C LYS A 141 -1.55 -16.53 2.53
N VAL A 142 -2.00 -15.59 3.36
CA VAL A 142 -2.33 -14.23 2.94
C VAL A 142 -1.25 -13.26 3.38
N TYR A 143 -0.72 -12.52 2.42
CA TYR A 143 0.29 -11.48 2.58
C TYR A 143 -0.24 -10.16 2.02
N ALA A 144 0.39 -9.04 2.37
CA ALA A 144 0.02 -7.78 1.78
C ALA A 144 1.26 -6.97 1.39
N VAL A 145 1.17 -6.26 0.27
CA VAL A 145 2.27 -5.47 -0.30
C VAL A 145 1.76 -4.07 -0.63
N ALA A 146 2.57 -3.07 -0.35
CA ALA A 146 2.25 -1.70 -0.71
C ALA A 146 3.50 -0.86 -0.93
N ASP A 147 3.35 0.21 -1.70
CA ASP A 147 4.40 1.20 -1.92
C ASP A 147 4.00 2.59 -1.39
N SER A 148 4.99 3.40 -1.03
CA SER A 148 4.85 4.82 -0.70
C SER A 148 3.69 5.13 0.27
N GLY A 149 2.70 5.92 -0.16
CA GLY A 149 1.48 6.24 0.61
C GLY A 149 0.64 5.01 0.94
N GLY A 150 0.56 4.04 0.03
CA GLY A 150 -0.11 2.76 0.26
C GLY A 150 0.54 1.97 1.40
N ALA A 151 1.88 2.02 1.54
CA ALA A 151 2.59 1.38 2.65
C ALA A 151 2.19 1.97 4.01
N CYS A 152 1.95 3.29 4.08
CA CYS A 152 1.39 3.91 5.27
C CYS A 152 -0.02 3.39 5.56
N LEU A 153 -0.93 3.39 4.57
CA LEU A 153 -2.30 2.89 4.73
C LEU A 153 -2.30 1.44 5.22
N LEU A 154 -1.53 0.58 4.56
CA LEU A 154 -1.46 -0.84 4.89
C LEU A 154 -0.89 -1.09 6.29
N THR A 155 0.11 -0.32 6.72
CA THR A 155 0.66 -0.36 8.08
C THR A 155 -0.42 -0.10 9.13
N TYR A 156 -1.22 0.96 8.94
CA TYR A 156 -2.27 1.33 9.88
C TYR A 156 -3.44 0.34 9.86
N VAL A 157 -3.93 -0.03 8.69
CA VAL A 157 -5.05 -0.98 8.55
C VAL A 157 -4.70 -2.34 9.16
N THR A 158 -3.50 -2.84 8.90
CA THR A 158 -3.05 -4.11 9.50
C THR A 158 -2.87 -4.00 11.02
N ALA A 159 -2.32 -2.88 11.51
CA ALA A 159 -2.19 -2.66 12.95
C ALA A 159 -3.54 -2.58 13.65
N MET A 160 -4.57 -2.00 13.03
CA MET A 160 -5.93 -1.92 13.58
C MET A 160 -6.54 -3.29 13.89
N GLN A 161 -6.14 -4.35 13.20
CA GLN A 161 -6.61 -5.71 13.47
C GLN A 161 -6.26 -6.19 14.89
N ARG A 162 -5.19 -5.66 15.48
CA ARG A 162 -4.70 -6.05 16.83
C ARG A 162 -4.60 -4.88 17.81
N CYS A 163 -4.74 -3.64 17.35
CA CYS A 163 -4.73 -2.42 18.16
C CYS A 163 -6.12 -1.78 18.16
N SER A 164 -7.01 -2.26 19.04
CA SER A 164 -8.39 -1.77 19.15
C SER A 164 -8.48 -0.29 19.53
N GLY A 165 -7.49 0.25 20.27
CA GLY A 165 -7.39 1.67 20.60
C GLY A 165 -7.22 2.54 19.36
N LEU A 166 -6.36 2.14 18.42
CA LEU A 166 -6.17 2.81 17.13
C LEU A 166 -7.45 2.74 16.28
N ALA A 167 -8.05 1.56 16.13
CA ALA A 167 -9.27 1.36 15.35
C ALA A 167 -10.42 2.24 15.87
N LYS A 168 -10.63 2.25 17.19
CA LYS A 168 -11.64 3.10 17.85
C LYS A 168 -11.34 4.58 17.64
N ALA A 169 -10.09 5.02 17.82
CA ALA A 169 -9.70 6.41 17.63
C ALA A 169 -9.89 6.87 16.17
N ALA A 170 -9.58 6.01 15.23
CA ALA A 170 -9.79 6.23 13.81
C ALA A 170 -11.27 6.09 13.38
N GLY A 171 -12.13 5.46 14.18
CA GLY A 171 -13.53 5.16 13.86
C GLY A 171 -13.64 4.23 12.65
N VAL A 172 -12.74 3.24 12.55
CA VAL A 172 -12.64 2.27 11.44
C VAL A 172 -12.96 0.89 11.96
N THR A 173 -13.69 0.11 11.16
CA THR A 173 -13.93 -1.31 11.43
C THR A 173 -12.75 -2.12 10.87
N PRO A 174 -11.92 -2.76 11.72
CA PRO A 174 -10.80 -3.53 11.24
C PRO A 174 -11.26 -4.74 10.42
N SER A 175 -10.55 -5.03 9.34
CA SER A 175 -10.81 -6.24 8.55
C SER A 175 -10.50 -7.52 9.34
N GLY A 176 -11.31 -8.56 9.07
CA GLY A 176 -11.10 -9.91 9.59
C GLY A 176 -10.07 -10.74 8.82
N LEU A 177 -9.58 -10.28 7.66
CA LEU A 177 -8.61 -11.02 6.83
C LEU A 177 -7.24 -11.08 7.51
N PRO A 178 -6.76 -12.26 7.95
CA PRO A 178 -5.47 -12.37 8.62
C PRO A 178 -4.30 -12.17 7.65
N VAL A 179 -3.42 -11.21 7.94
CA VAL A 179 -2.20 -10.97 7.16
C VAL A 179 -0.99 -11.55 7.87
N LYS A 180 -0.25 -12.47 7.23
CA LYS A 180 0.91 -13.17 7.81
C LYS A 180 2.20 -12.34 7.76
N ALA A 181 2.40 -11.55 6.70
CA ALA A 181 3.54 -10.63 6.58
C ALA A 181 3.23 -9.47 5.63
N LEU A 182 4.01 -8.38 5.77
CA LEU A 182 3.93 -7.17 4.95
C LEU A 182 5.18 -7.00 4.09
N GLY A 183 4.99 -6.60 2.83
CA GLY A 183 6.01 -6.07 1.94
C GLY A 183 5.80 -4.56 1.77
N LEU A 184 6.69 -3.74 2.32
CA LEU A 184 6.55 -2.29 2.36
C LEU A 184 7.69 -1.63 1.58
N ILE A 185 7.35 -1.03 0.44
CA ILE A 185 8.30 -0.51 -0.54
C ILE A 185 8.31 1.01 -0.46
N SER A 186 9.48 1.60 -0.19
CA SER A 186 9.67 3.06 -0.18
C SER A 186 8.61 3.80 0.65
N GLY A 187 8.29 3.29 1.84
CA GLY A 187 7.10 3.67 2.60
C GLY A 187 7.07 5.14 3.04
N MET A 188 5.94 5.84 2.76
CA MET A 188 5.64 7.16 3.30
C MET A 188 5.07 7.05 4.72
N PHE A 189 5.85 6.49 5.65
CA PHE A 189 5.36 6.14 6.99
C PHE A 189 5.01 7.35 7.86
N TYR A 190 5.63 8.50 7.62
CA TYR A 190 5.51 9.68 8.48
C TYR A 190 4.78 10.80 7.74
N THR A 191 3.72 11.32 8.35
CA THR A 191 2.88 12.36 7.75
C THR A 191 2.97 13.71 8.47
N THR A 192 3.77 13.81 9.54
CA THR A 192 3.88 15.01 10.39
C THR A 192 5.34 15.40 10.70
N LYS A 193 6.30 14.91 9.92
CA LYS A 193 7.70 15.36 10.02
C LYS A 193 7.86 16.78 9.49
N PHE A 194 8.94 17.43 9.84
CA PHE A 194 9.23 18.80 9.36
C PHE A 194 9.84 18.76 7.96
N ASP A 195 9.01 18.39 6.99
CA ASP A 195 9.31 18.32 5.56
C ASP A 195 8.06 18.69 4.74
N ASN A 196 8.15 18.61 3.42
CA ASN A 196 7.03 18.96 2.54
C ASN A 196 5.77 18.12 2.80
N ILE A 197 5.92 16.84 3.15
CA ILE A 197 4.79 15.96 3.48
C ILE A 197 4.11 16.47 4.75
N GLY A 198 4.86 16.63 5.84
CA GLY A 198 4.34 17.03 7.13
C GLY A 198 3.87 18.50 7.19
N LEU A 199 4.33 19.36 6.28
CA LEU A 199 3.87 20.74 6.19
C LEU A 199 2.51 20.87 5.48
N PHE A 200 2.27 20.06 4.43
CA PHE A 200 1.11 20.27 3.56
C PHE A 200 0.00 19.23 3.71
N LEU A 201 0.31 17.95 3.96
CA LEU A 201 -0.67 16.89 3.99
C LEU A 201 -1.52 16.78 5.27
N PRO A 202 -1.01 16.98 6.50
CA PRO A 202 -1.73 16.63 7.74
C PRO A 202 -3.11 17.25 7.86
N ARG A 203 -3.29 18.45 7.28
CA ARG A 203 -4.56 19.15 7.32
C ARG A 203 -5.64 18.43 6.51
N TYR A 204 -5.27 17.90 5.35
CA TYR A 204 -6.16 17.15 4.48
C TYR A 204 -6.37 15.71 4.99
N LEU A 205 -5.30 15.08 5.50
CA LEU A 205 -5.37 13.73 6.02
C LEU A 205 -6.29 13.61 7.23
N TYR A 206 -6.06 14.47 8.23
CA TYR A 206 -6.71 14.31 9.55
C TYR A 206 -7.84 15.29 9.81
N GLY A 207 -8.03 16.31 8.97
CA GLY A 207 -9.02 17.35 9.18
C GLY A 207 -8.83 18.13 10.50
N LYS A 208 -9.95 18.54 11.09
CA LYS A 208 -10.03 19.19 12.42
C LYS A 208 -11.05 18.44 13.28
N GLY A 209 -11.02 18.67 14.61
CA GLY A 209 -12.03 18.19 15.55
C GLY A 209 -11.61 16.98 16.38
N GLU A 210 -12.61 16.30 16.96
CA GLU A 210 -12.39 15.27 17.97
C GLU A 210 -11.69 14.01 17.43
N ARG A 211 -12.01 13.61 16.21
CA ARG A 211 -11.37 12.43 15.56
C ARG A 211 -9.86 12.62 15.42
N ARG A 212 -9.42 13.84 15.00
CA ARG A 212 -8.00 14.17 14.95
C ARG A 212 -7.35 14.15 16.34
N LYS A 213 -8.03 14.63 17.36
CA LYS A 213 -7.53 14.58 18.74
C LYS A 213 -7.37 13.14 19.22
N ALA A 214 -8.37 12.29 18.92
CA ALA A 214 -8.35 10.88 19.31
C ALA A 214 -7.20 10.11 18.66
N VAL A 215 -6.91 10.33 17.37
CA VAL A 215 -5.82 9.64 16.66
C VAL A 215 -4.44 10.25 16.90
N LYS A 216 -4.34 11.42 17.53
CA LYS A 216 -3.06 12.13 17.74
C LYS A 216 -1.95 11.25 18.32
N PRO A 217 -2.19 10.36 19.31
CA PRO A 217 -1.17 9.47 19.85
C PRO A 217 -0.62 8.47 18.81
N TYR A 218 -1.41 8.18 17.78
CA TYR A 218 -1.13 7.16 16.76
C TYR A 218 -0.65 7.74 15.41
N ILE A 219 -0.51 9.06 15.26
CA ILE A 219 -0.21 9.67 13.95
C ILE A 219 1.12 9.21 13.36
N ASN A 220 2.13 8.93 14.19
CA ASN A 220 3.38 8.35 13.72
C ASN A 220 3.43 6.86 14.07
N PRO A 221 3.80 5.98 13.12
CA PRO A 221 3.75 4.54 13.31
C PRO A 221 4.80 3.98 14.26
N GLU A 222 5.69 4.82 14.81
CA GLU A 222 6.64 4.43 15.88
C GLU A 222 5.95 4.17 17.24
N CYS A 223 4.66 4.51 17.35
CA CYS A 223 3.87 4.17 18.53
C CYS A 223 4.00 2.68 18.84
N PRO A 224 4.47 2.29 20.06
CA PRO A 224 4.72 0.88 20.38
C PRO A 224 3.49 -0.01 20.21
N GLU A 225 2.28 0.52 20.41
CA GLU A 225 1.02 -0.22 20.22
C GLU A 225 0.79 -0.55 18.74
N ILE A 226 1.16 0.36 17.83
CA ILE A 226 1.11 0.10 16.37
C ILE A 226 2.19 -0.91 16.00
N ILE A 227 3.44 -0.63 16.34
CA ILE A 227 4.58 -1.49 15.97
C ILE A 227 4.37 -2.93 16.42
N LYS A 228 3.94 -3.15 17.67
CA LYS A 228 3.71 -4.48 18.23
C LYS A 228 2.48 -5.20 17.66
N ALA A 229 1.58 -4.47 17.01
CA ALA A 229 0.41 -5.03 16.34
C ALA A 229 0.74 -5.56 14.93
N LEU A 230 1.89 -5.19 14.35
CA LEU A 230 2.26 -5.58 12.99
C LEU A 230 2.72 -7.04 12.90
N PRO A 231 2.42 -7.72 11.80
CA PRO A 231 3.08 -8.99 11.45
C PRO A 231 4.53 -8.74 11.01
N PRO A 232 5.32 -9.79 10.72
CA PRO A 232 6.65 -9.65 10.12
C PRO A 232 6.65 -8.73 8.90
N CYS A 233 7.67 -7.87 8.77
CA CYS A 233 7.75 -6.85 7.72
C CYS A 233 9.00 -7.02 6.84
N TYR A 234 8.83 -7.04 5.51
CA TYR A 234 9.91 -6.90 4.54
C TYR A 234 9.91 -5.46 4.03
N LEU A 235 11.01 -4.75 4.26
CA LEU A 235 11.17 -3.34 3.91
C LEU A 235 12.13 -3.18 2.73
N VAL A 236 11.79 -2.31 1.79
CA VAL A 236 12.62 -1.99 0.62
C VAL A 236 12.80 -0.50 0.48
N THR A 237 14.03 -0.07 0.23
CA THR A 237 14.40 1.30 -0.13
C THR A 237 15.73 1.33 -0.89
N SER A 238 16.18 2.51 -1.28
CA SER A 238 17.47 2.73 -1.93
C SER A 238 18.04 4.10 -1.56
N LYS A 239 19.34 4.31 -1.83
CA LYS A 239 20.01 5.61 -1.63
C LYS A 239 19.53 6.73 -2.56
N GLU A 240 18.79 6.43 -3.61
CA GLU A 240 18.16 7.43 -4.52
C GLU A 240 16.68 7.64 -4.19
N ASP A 241 16.13 6.93 -3.21
CA ASP A 241 14.77 7.12 -2.74
C ASP A 241 14.65 8.36 -1.86
N MET A 242 13.82 9.32 -2.25
CA MET A 242 13.59 10.54 -1.47
C MET A 242 13.01 10.26 -0.07
N LEU A 243 12.41 9.09 0.15
CA LEU A 243 11.85 8.64 1.41
C LEU A 243 12.70 7.53 2.09
N GLU A 244 13.95 7.32 1.67
CA GLU A 244 14.87 6.35 2.31
C GLU A 244 14.88 6.52 3.82
N HIS A 245 15.05 7.75 4.29
CA HIS A 245 15.13 8.07 5.71
C HIS A 245 13.88 7.65 6.50
N TYR A 246 12.68 7.66 5.87
CA TYR A 246 11.45 7.15 6.50
C TYR A 246 11.51 5.63 6.68
N THR A 247 11.95 4.91 5.66
CA THR A 247 12.08 3.45 5.72
C THR A 247 13.13 3.04 6.75
N LEU A 248 14.28 3.73 6.80
CA LEU A 248 15.33 3.45 7.80
C LEU A 248 14.85 3.73 9.23
N GLN A 249 14.14 4.84 9.45
CA GLN A 249 13.58 5.18 10.76
C GLN A 249 12.52 4.15 11.20
N PHE A 250 11.65 3.72 10.30
CA PHE A 250 10.64 2.70 10.58
C PHE A 250 11.29 1.34 10.89
N ALA A 251 12.33 0.94 10.14
CA ALA A 251 13.12 -0.26 10.44
C ALA A 251 13.78 -0.22 11.83
N LYS A 252 14.28 0.96 12.22
CA LYS A 252 14.81 1.18 13.56
C LYS A 252 13.73 0.98 14.63
N ALA A 253 12.53 1.53 14.45
CA ALA A 253 11.42 1.37 15.38
C ALA A 253 10.99 -0.11 15.52
N LEU A 254 10.93 -0.87 14.41
CA LEU A 254 10.67 -2.32 14.44
C LEU A 254 11.74 -3.05 15.26
N LYS A 255 13.02 -2.74 15.03
CA LYS A 255 14.17 -3.34 15.76
C LYS A 255 14.10 -3.05 17.26
N GLU A 256 13.86 -1.81 17.64
CA GLU A 256 13.78 -1.37 19.05
C GLU A 256 12.62 -2.01 19.81
N ASN A 257 11.54 -2.41 19.10
CA ASN A 257 10.40 -3.13 19.66
C ASN A 257 10.50 -4.67 19.51
N GLY A 258 11.63 -5.21 19.06
CA GLY A 258 11.85 -6.65 18.92
C GLY A 258 10.99 -7.33 17.85
N MET A 259 10.51 -6.56 16.85
CA MET A 259 9.69 -7.11 15.78
C MET A 259 10.52 -7.80 14.72
N ARG A 260 9.98 -8.86 14.12
CA ARG A 260 10.63 -9.55 13.02
C ARG A 260 10.51 -8.72 11.74
N PHE A 261 11.66 -8.35 11.17
CA PHE A 261 11.69 -7.68 9.87
C PHE A 261 12.97 -8.01 9.09
N GLN A 262 12.94 -7.72 7.81
CA GLN A 262 14.09 -7.69 6.94
C GLN A 262 14.09 -6.37 6.17
N LEU A 263 15.26 -5.73 6.05
CA LEU A 263 15.45 -4.50 5.30
C LEU A 263 16.36 -4.76 4.11
N LYS A 264 15.91 -4.42 2.91
CA LYS A 264 16.72 -4.32 1.71
C LYS A 264 16.90 -2.84 1.35
N ASP A 265 18.09 -2.33 1.63
CA ASP A 265 18.52 -0.97 1.26
C ASP A 265 19.53 -1.09 0.11
N PHE A 266 19.12 -0.66 -1.08
CA PHE A 266 19.97 -0.72 -2.26
C PHE A 266 20.99 0.43 -2.26
N ARG A 267 22.19 0.13 -2.78
CA ARG A 267 23.24 1.14 -2.97
C ARG A 267 22.78 2.19 -3.98
N LYS A 268 23.50 3.31 -4.02
CA LYS A 268 23.24 4.42 -4.93
C LYS A 268 23.30 3.97 -6.38
N ASP A 269 22.18 4.05 -7.08
CA ASP A 269 22.04 3.85 -8.54
C ASP A 269 20.87 4.71 -9.02
N LYS A 270 21.11 5.55 -10.03
CA LYS A 270 20.12 6.49 -10.58
C LYS A 270 18.82 5.82 -11.09
N LYS A 271 18.83 4.51 -11.33
CA LYS A 271 17.62 3.77 -11.73
C LYS A 271 16.73 3.40 -10.55
N LEU A 272 17.31 3.33 -9.35
CA LEU A 272 16.63 2.86 -8.16
C LEU A 272 16.03 4.03 -7.37
N THR A 273 15.22 4.84 -8.04
CA THR A 273 14.50 5.97 -7.45
C THR A 273 13.37 5.50 -6.53
N HIS A 274 12.58 6.44 -6.01
CA HIS A 274 11.43 6.15 -5.16
C HIS A 274 10.51 5.08 -5.75
N ALA A 275 10.20 4.04 -4.99
CA ALA A 275 9.34 2.92 -5.37
C ALA A 275 9.75 2.21 -6.69
N PHE A 276 11.04 2.22 -7.03
CA PHE A 276 11.57 1.70 -8.30
C PHE A 276 11.06 0.30 -8.64
N SER A 277 10.95 -0.59 -7.65
CA SER A 277 10.56 -1.98 -7.89
C SER A 277 9.10 -2.16 -8.32
N VAL A 278 8.26 -1.16 -8.02
CA VAL A 278 6.87 -1.10 -8.49
C VAL A 278 6.78 -0.35 -9.82
N PHE A 279 7.53 0.74 -9.96
CA PHE A 279 7.50 1.59 -11.17
C PHE A 279 8.16 0.94 -12.38
N ASP A 280 9.21 0.15 -12.17
CA ASP A 280 9.84 -0.68 -13.20
C ASP A 280 10.09 -2.11 -12.66
N PRO A 281 9.07 -2.99 -12.69
CA PRO A 281 9.17 -4.33 -12.12
C PRO A 281 10.12 -5.25 -12.90
N TYR A 282 10.58 -4.83 -14.08
CA TYR A 282 11.45 -5.61 -14.97
C TYR A 282 12.94 -5.38 -14.71
N LEU A 283 13.31 -4.40 -13.89
CA LEU A 283 14.71 -4.23 -13.47
C LEU A 283 15.20 -5.48 -12.73
N LYS A 284 16.49 -5.78 -12.87
CA LYS A 284 17.14 -6.87 -12.13
C LYS A 284 16.92 -6.72 -10.61
N GLU A 285 17.08 -5.52 -10.11
CA GLU A 285 16.91 -5.16 -8.69
C GLU A 285 15.46 -5.29 -8.23
N SER A 286 14.50 -5.02 -9.12
CA SER A 286 13.07 -5.22 -8.84
C SER A 286 12.73 -6.69 -8.69
N ARG A 287 13.25 -7.54 -9.58
CA ARG A 287 13.11 -9.00 -9.49
C ARG A 287 13.82 -9.57 -8.27
N GLU A 288 15.01 -9.06 -7.94
CA GLU A 288 15.72 -9.41 -6.70
C GLU A 288 14.85 -9.06 -5.47
N THR A 289 14.23 -7.88 -5.46
CA THR A 289 13.32 -7.45 -4.40
C THR A 289 12.15 -8.40 -4.24
N MET A 290 11.44 -8.70 -5.33
CA MET A 290 10.30 -9.62 -5.30
C MET A 290 10.71 -11.02 -4.83
N ASN A 291 11.80 -11.57 -5.35
CA ASN A 291 12.31 -12.89 -4.95
C ASN A 291 12.63 -12.95 -3.45
N GLN A 292 13.35 -11.95 -2.92
CA GLN A 292 13.66 -11.91 -1.48
C GLN A 292 12.41 -11.71 -0.62
N MET A 293 11.45 -10.92 -1.08
CA MET A 293 10.19 -10.68 -0.39
C MET A 293 9.34 -11.96 -0.31
N VAL A 294 9.15 -12.68 -1.41
CA VAL A 294 8.37 -13.93 -1.40
C VAL A 294 9.04 -14.98 -0.54
N HIS A 295 10.37 -15.10 -0.59
CA HIS A 295 11.11 -15.99 0.30
C HIS A 295 10.98 -15.62 1.79
N PHE A 296 10.87 -14.32 2.11
CA PHE A 296 10.57 -13.86 3.47
C PHE A 296 9.15 -14.24 3.88
N PHE A 297 8.18 -14.16 2.98
CA PHE A 297 6.79 -14.54 3.21
C PHE A 297 6.64 -16.03 3.51
N GLU A 298 7.32 -16.90 2.76
CA GLU A 298 7.30 -18.35 2.99
C GLU A 298 7.77 -18.76 4.40
N LYS A 299 8.56 -17.92 5.04
CA LYS A 299 9.10 -18.14 6.39
C LYS A 299 8.31 -17.44 7.49
N ALA A 300 7.30 -16.65 7.15
CA ALA A 300 6.47 -15.89 8.08
C ALA A 300 5.34 -16.74 8.64
#